data_a37ab7d364545f3ea5c8aa69628acc02
#
_entry.id   a37ab7d364545f3ea5c8aa69628acc02
#
_cell.length_a   1.000
_cell.length_b   1.000
_cell.length_c   1.000
_cell.angle_alpha   90.00
_cell.angle_beta   90.00
_cell.angle_gamma   90.00
#
_symmetry.space_group_name_H-M   'P 1'
#
loop_
_entity.id
_entity.type
_entity.pdbx_description
1 polymer ?
#
loop_
_entity_poly.entity_id
_entity_poly.type
_entity_poly.pdbx_seq_one_letter_code
_entity_poly.pdbx_strand_id
1 'polypeptide(L)'
;KHMLQICCKNNNISKEFPIGSSLLDIYYGFNLNFPYQVVSAKVNNRSEGLNFRVYNNKDVEFLDIRDSSGLRTYVRSLCFVLYKAVNELFPDGKLFVEHPVSKGYFCNLRIGRTITLEDVSAIKKRMQEIIDKNITYRRTECHTTEAVRIFNERGMTDKVKLLETSGSIYTYYYSLEDTIDYYYGNLLPSTGFIWLFDIVKYYDGLLLRIPNRQNPNVLEEVVKQEKMLDVFKEHLRWNYIMGLSNVGDFNLACEEGHATDLINVAEALQEKKIAQIADDIYNRGENGNRVKLVLISGPSSSGKTTFSKRLSVQLMTNGLRPYPIALDNYFVNREDTPRDANGDYDYESLYALDLKKFEEDLKALLRGEEIDLPSFNFSTGQREYKGDKLRIDEHTILILEGIHALNPELTPQIPAENKYKIYVSALTTISLDDHNWIPTTDNRLLRRIIRDFNYRGYSARETISRW
;
A
#
# COMPACT_ATOMS: atom_id res chain seq x y z
N LYS A 1 -36.97 30.53 8.07
CA LYS A 1 -36.07 29.37 8.09
C LYS A 1 -34.96 29.64 7.09
N HIS A 2 -33.73 29.69 7.56
CA HIS A 2 -32.60 29.87 6.66
C HIS A 2 -32.33 28.56 5.91
N MET A 3 -32.24 28.66 4.58
CA MET A 3 -31.95 27.56 3.67
C MET A 3 -30.53 27.70 3.12
N LEU A 4 -29.92 26.57 2.85
CA LEU A 4 -28.60 26.50 2.22
C LEU A 4 -28.74 26.13 0.75
N GLN A 5 -27.88 26.71 -0.06
CA GLN A 5 -27.73 26.35 -1.47
C GLN A 5 -26.64 25.28 -1.58
N ILE A 6 -27.02 24.10 -2.03
CA ILE A 6 -26.11 22.97 -2.23
C ILE A 6 -26.03 22.64 -3.72
N CYS A 7 -24.82 22.65 -4.25
CA CYS A 7 -24.54 22.23 -5.62
C CYS A 7 -24.04 20.79 -5.63
N CYS A 8 -24.77 19.91 -6.30
CA CYS A 8 -24.36 18.50 -6.48
C CYS A 8 -23.53 18.35 -7.74
N LYS A 9 -22.27 18.01 -7.60
CA LYS A 9 -21.35 17.83 -8.75
C LYS A 9 -21.66 16.60 -9.60
N ASN A 10 -22.39 15.62 -9.05
CA ASN A 10 -22.75 14.41 -9.78
C ASN A 10 -23.69 14.68 -10.97
N ASN A 11 -24.56 15.67 -10.84
CA ASN A 11 -25.57 16.03 -11.85
C ASN A 11 -25.60 17.52 -12.22
N ASN A 12 -24.72 18.34 -11.61
CA ASN A 12 -24.63 19.79 -11.80
C ASN A 12 -25.93 20.55 -11.48
N ILE A 13 -26.73 20.03 -10.54
CA ILE A 13 -27.96 20.65 -10.07
C ILE A 13 -27.74 21.25 -8.69
N SER A 14 -28.32 22.44 -8.46
CA SER A 14 -28.34 23.08 -7.15
C SER A 14 -29.74 23.01 -6.56
N LYS A 15 -29.82 22.70 -5.27
CA LYS A 15 -31.09 22.70 -4.51
C LYS A 15 -30.90 23.36 -3.15
N GLU A 16 -32.00 23.80 -2.57
CA GLU A 16 -32.01 24.35 -1.22
C GLU A 16 -32.31 23.27 -0.18
N PHE A 17 -31.56 23.32 0.93
CA PHE A 17 -31.74 22.43 2.07
C PHE A 17 -31.73 23.23 3.37
N PRO A 18 -32.44 22.78 4.42
CA PRO A 18 -32.36 23.39 5.73
C PRO A 18 -30.93 23.39 6.31
N ILE A 19 -30.56 24.43 7.05
CA ILE A 19 -29.30 24.47 7.79
C ILE A 19 -29.22 23.27 8.74
N GLY A 20 -28.07 22.61 8.77
CA GLY A 20 -27.83 21.41 9.59
C GLY A 20 -28.29 20.11 8.96
N SER A 21 -28.69 20.12 7.70
CA SER A 21 -28.98 18.87 6.97
C SER A 21 -27.74 17.98 6.88
N SER A 22 -27.93 16.67 7.08
CA SER A 22 -26.85 15.71 6.87
C SER A 22 -26.62 15.49 5.38
N LEU A 23 -25.39 15.05 5.02
CA LEU A 23 -25.10 14.69 3.64
C LEU A 23 -26.02 13.56 3.14
N LEU A 24 -26.43 12.65 4.02
CA LEU A 24 -27.34 11.57 3.67
C LEU A 24 -28.73 12.12 3.29
N ASP A 25 -29.26 13.08 4.06
CA ASP A 25 -30.53 13.77 3.74
C ASP A 25 -30.42 14.52 2.41
N ILE A 26 -29.30 15.18 2.19
CA ILE A 26 -29.01 15.89 0.92
C ILE A 26 -28.96 14.90 -0.24
N TYR A 27 -28.32 13.75 -0.06
CA TYR A 27 -28.30 12.70 -1.07
C TYR A 27 -29.69 12.24 -1.48
N TYR A 28 -30.55 11.95 -0.51
CA TYR A 28 -31.93 11.56 -0.79
C TYR A 28 -32.72 12.68 -1.47
N GLY A 29 -32.45 13.93 -1.10
CA GLY A 29 -33.13 15.08 -1.70
C GLY A 29 -32.82 15.33 -3.17
N PHE A 30 -31.63 14.90 -3.63
CA PHE A 30 -31.22 15.01 -5.03
C PHE A 30 -31.80 13.91 -5.92
N ASN A 31 -32.25 12.79 -5.37
CA ASN A 31 -32.75 11.64 -6.14
C ASN A 31 -31.81 11.18 -7.24
N LEU A 32 -30.51 11.03 -6.90
CA LEU A 32 -29.51 10.60 -7.85
C LEU A 32 -29.72 9.15 -8.28
N ASN A 33 -29.55 8.88 -9.56
CA ASN A 33 -29.55 7.53 -10.08
C ASN A 33 -28.14 6.92 -9.94
N PHE A 34 -27.81 6.55 -8.71
CA PHE A 34 -26.49 5.95 -8.39
C PHE A 34 -26.54 4.45 -8.66
N PRO A 35 -25.60 3.90 -9.43
CA PRO A 35 -25.63 2.47 -9.77
C PRO A 35 -25.28 1.56 -8.58
N TYR A 36 -24.58 2.09 -7.58
CA TYR A 36 -24.15 1.37 -6.39
C TYR A 36 -24.43 2.17 -5.13
N GLN A 37 -24.33 1.51 -3.97
CA GLN A 37 -24.57 2.16 -2.69
C GLN A 37 -23.59 3.33 -2.48
N VAL A 38 -24.12 4.52 -2.20
CA VAL A 38 -23.31 5.67 -1.77
C VAL A 38 -22.70 5.40 -0.39
N VAL A 39 -21.45 5.76 -0.19
CA VAL A 39 -20.72 5.47 1.05
C VAL A 39 -20.12 6.71 1.71
N SER A 40 -19.85 7.75 0.95
CA SER A 40 -19.25 8.99 1.44
C SER A 40 -19.49 10.12 0.45
N ALA A 41 -19.00 11.31 0.77
CA ALA A 41 -19.06 12.46 -0.11
C ALA A 41 -17.82 13.33 0.02
N LYS A 42 -17.57 14.14 -1.00
CA LYS A 42 -16.62 15.25 -0.93
C LYS A 42 -17.42 16.54 -0.76
N VAL A 43 -17.05 17.32 0.24
CA VAL A 43 -17.62 18.63 0.52
C VAL A 43 -16.52 19.66 0.25
N ASN A 44 -16.67 20.47 -0.80
CA ASN A 44 -15.61 21.34 -1.29
C ASN A 44 -14.26 20.60 -1.44
N ASN A 45 -14.29 19.44 -2.08
CA ASN A 45 -13.16 18.52 -2.31
C ASN A 45 -12.56 17.85 -1.06
N ARG A 46 -13.18 17.99 0.10
CA ARG A 46 -12.79 17.34 1.33
C ARG A 46 -13.69 16.12 1.60
N SER A 47 -13.07 14.95 1.83
CA SER A 47 -13.82 13.72 2.13
C SER A 47 -14.54 13.83 3.49
N GLU A 48 -15.84 13.54 3.49
CA GLU A 48 -16.68 13.56 4.68
C GLU A 48 -17.61 12.34 4.71
N GLY A 49 -17.95 11.87 5.91
CA GLY A 49 -18.94 10.83 6.10
C GLY A 49 -20.36 11.35 5.86
N LEU A 50 -21.28 10.46 5.50
CA LEU A 50 -22.66 10.85 5.18
C LEU A 50 -23.47 11.38 6.37
N ASN A 51 -23.01 11.17 7.60
CA ASN A 51 -23.61 11.76 8.79
C ASN A 51 -23.14 13.21 9.05
N PHE A 52 -22.18 13.69 8.26
CA PHE A 52 -21.70 15.07 8.35
C PHE A 52 -22.84 16.06 8.07
N ARG A 53 -22.94 17.10 8.91
CA ARG A 53 -23.97 18.14 8.77
C ARG A 53 -23.40 19.39 8.14
N VAL A 54 -24.20 20.01 7.27
CA VAL A 54 -23.80 21.18 6.48
C VAL A 54 -24.48 22.41 7.04
N TYR A 55 -23.72 23.46 7.27
CA TYR A 55 -24.21 24.73 7.84
C TYR A 55 -24.01 25.94 6.92
N ASN A 56 -23.29 25.77 5.83
CA ASN A 56 -23.01 26.80 4.84
C ASN A 56 -23.24 26.26 3.44
N ASN A 57 -23.31 27.15 2.45
CA ASN A 57 -23.39 26.75 1.05
C ASN A 57 -22.15 25.93 0.67
N LYS A 58 -22.35 24.80 0.03
CA LYS A 58 -21.28 23.84 -0.31
C LYS A 58 -21.51 23.21 -1.67
N ASP A 59 -20.41 22.80 -2.28
CA ASP A 59 -20.40 21.87 -3.40
C ASP A 59 -20.18 20.46 -2.88
N VAL A 60 -21.07 19.52 -3.25
CA VAL A 60 -21.01 18.13 -2.80
C VAL A 60 -20.89 17.20 -3.97
N GLU A 61 -20.07 16.16 -3.81
CA GLU A 61 -19.94 15.05 -4.74
C GLU A 61 -20.08 13.74 -3.97
N PHE A 62 -21.10 12.94 -4.31
CA PHE A 62 -21.34 11.66 -3.66
C PHE A 62 -20.49 10.56 -4.30
N LEU A 63 -20.01 9.64 -3.46
CA LEU A 63 -19.06 8.60 -3.83
C LEU A 63 -19.56 7.22 -3.46
N ASP A 64 -19.31 6.24 -4.33
CA ASP A 64 -19.41 4.82 -4.01
C ASP A 64 -18.01 4.20 -3.87
N ILE A 65 -17.91 2.87 -3.71
CA ILE A 65 -16.61 2.21 -3.48
C ILE A 65 -15.71 2.14 -4.71
N ARG A 66 -16.17 2.51 -5.90
CA ARG A 66 -15.31 2.65 -7.07
C ARG A 66 -14.30 3.78 -6.88
N ASP A 67 -14.63 4.77 -6.09
CA ASP A 67 -13.68 5.78 -5.61
C ASP A 67 -12.85 5.21 -4.46
N SER A 68 -11.54 5.44 -4.48
CA SER A 68 -10.63 4.91 -3.45
C SER A 68 -10.93 5.42 -2.05
N SER A 69 -11.35 6.68 -1.93
CA SER A 69 -11.77 7.27 -0.64
C SER A 69 -13.03 6.60 -0.12
N GLY A 70 -14.01 6.32 -1.01
CA GLY A 70 -15.23 5.60 -0.67
C GLY A 70 -14.96 4.17 -0.21
N LEU A 71 -14.06 3.47 -0.88
CA LEU A 71 -13.66 2.13 -0.48
C LEU A 71 -13.01 2.13 0.90
N ARG A 72 -12.15 3.09 1.20
CA ARG A 72 -11.53 3.20 2.54
C ARG A 72 -12.58 3.42 3.63
N THR A 73 -13.59 4.24 3.38
CA THR A 73 -14.72 4.44 4.30
C THR A 73 -15.44 3.12 4.58
N TYR A 74 -15.73 2.36 3.54
CA TYR A 74 -16.37 1.05 3.66
C TYR A 74 -15.52 0.08 4.48
N VAL A 75 -14.24 -0.03 4.16
CA VAL A 75 -13.32 -0.96 4.83
C VAL A 75 -13.14 -0.62 6.30
N ARG A 76 -12.94 0.66 6.64
CA ARG A 76 -12.84 1.08 8.04
C ARG A 76 -14.08 0.70 8.83
N SER A 77 -15.25 0.94 8.26
CA SER A 77 -16.53 0.60 8.88
C SER A 77 -16.71 -0.90 9.09
N LEU A 78 -16.29 -1.69 8.10
CA LEU A 78 -16.30 -3.15 8.19
C LEU A 78 -15.32 -3.67 9.25
N CYS A 79 -14.12 -3.09 9.33
CA CYS A 79 -13.14 -3.41 10.37
C CYS A 79 -13.70 -3.14 11.78
N PHE A 80 -14.46 -2.08 11.95
CA PHE A 80 -15.08 -1.80 13.25
C PHE A 80 -16.14 -2.84 13.62
N VAL A 81 -16.92 -3.32 12.67
CA VAL A 81 -17.86 -4.43 12.89
C VAL A 81 -17.10 -5.70 13.28
N LEU A 82 -16.00 -5.99 12.59
CA LEU A 82 -15.13 -7.12 12.93
C LEU A 82 -14.60 -7.01 14.37
N TYR A 83 -14.07 -5.85 14.73
CA TYR A 83 -13.56 -5.61 16.09
C TYR A 83 -14.65 -5.77 17.15
N LYS A 84 -15.84 -5.21 16.93
CA LYS A 84 -16.95 -5.37 17.85
C LYS A 84 -17.32 -6.85 18.04
N ALA A 85 -17.44 -7.61 16.95
CA ALA A 85 -17.74 -9.03 17.00
C ALA A 85 -16.67 -9.82 17.77
N VAL A 86 -15.40 -9.55 17.48
CA VAL A 86 -14.26 -10.20 18.18
C VAL A 86 -14.25 -9.84 19.65
N ASN A 87 -14.45 -8.58 20.00
CA ASN A 87 -14.43 -8.12 21.38
C ASN A 87 -15.55 -8.74 22.21
N GLU A 88 -16.72 -8.98 21.61
CA GLU A 88 -17.84 -9.64 22.27
C GLU A 88 -17.63 -11.15 22.45
N LEU A 89 -17.09 -11.82 21.42
CA LEU A 89 -16.89 -13.28 21.43
C LEU A 89 -15.62 -13.70 22.18
N PHE A 90 -14.59 -12.86 22.14
CA PHE A 90 -13.28 -13.11 22.74
C PHE A 90 -12.82 -11.89 23.54
N PRO A 91 -13.40 -11.62 24.72
CA PRO A 91 -13.11 -10.39 25.48
C PRO A 91 -11.64 -10.20 25.83
N ASP A 92 -10.90 -11.28 26.04
CA ASP A 92 -9.46 -11.25 26.33
C ASP A 92 -8.58 -11.35 25.06
N GLY A 93 -9.21 -11.49 23.91
CA GLY A 93 -8.53 -11.55 22.63
C GLY A 93 -8.07 -10.20 22.12
N LYS A 94 -7.09 -10.21 21.23
CA LYS A 94 -6.58 -9.01 20.55
C LYS A 94 -6.66 -9.20 19.04
N LEU A 95 -7.24 -8.22 18.39
CA LEU A 95 -7.34 -8.15 16.94
C LEU A 95 -6.33 -7.14 16.40
N PHE A 96 -5.57 -7.56 15.39
CA PHE A 96 -4.65 -6.69 14.64
C PHE A 96 -5.03 -6.73 13.17
N VAL A 97 -5.41 -5.60 12.61
CA VAL A 97 -5.58 -5.45 11.16
C VAL A 97 -4.21 -5.06 10.59
N GLU A 98 -3.52 -6.00 9.98
CA GLU A 98 -2.08 -5.84 9.72
C GLU A 98 -1.79 -5.22 8.36
N HIS A 99 -2.25 -5.85 7.28
CA HIS A 99 -1.86 -5.40 5.94
C HIS A 99 -2.81 -5.92 4.85
N PRO A 100 -2.86 -5.22 3.70
CA PRO A 100 -3.55 -5.73 2.52
C PRO A 100 -2.88 -6.98 1.98
N VAL A 101 -3.67 -8.00 1.64
CA VAL A 101 -3.23 -9.23 0.98
C VAL A 101 -4.42 -9.81 0.22
N SER A 102 -4.19 -10.45 -0.91
CA SER A 102 -5.26 -11.07 -1.72
C SER A 102 -6.41 -10.08 -2.03
N LYS A 103 -6.07 -8.80 -2.19
CA LYS A 103 -7.01 -7.67 -2.36
C LYS A 103 -8.04 -7.53 -1.24
N GLY A 104 -7.77 -8.14 -0.10
CA GLY A 104 -8.48 -7.99 1.17
C GLY A 104 -7.50 -7.54 2.24
N TYR A 105 -7.80 -7.87 3.51
CA TYR A 105 -6.95 -7.48 4.63
C TYR A 105 -6.65 -8.66 5.52
N PHE A 106 -5.37 -8.90 5.76
CA PHE A 106 -4.92 -9.91 6.71
C PHE A 106 -5.09 -9.38 8.13
N CYS A 107 -5.79 -10.16 8.95
CA CYS A 107 -6.01 -9.85 10.36
C CYS A 107 -5.42 -10.97 11.22
N ASN A 108 -4.66 -10.58 12.23
CA ASN A 108 -4.16 -11.49 13.24
C ASN A 108 -5.07 -11.41 14.46
N LEU A 109 -5.60 -12.54 14.88
CA LEU A 109 -6.44 -12.67 16.06
C LEU A 109 -5.73 -13.54 17.09
N ARG A 110 -5.36 -12.93 18.22
CA ARG A 110 -4.68 -13.60 19.33
C ARG A 110 -5.67 -13.89 20.46
N ILE A 111 -6.04 -15.16 20.63
CA ILE A 111 -7.01 -15.61 21.62
C ILE A 111 -6.42 -16.66 22.59
N GLY A 112 -5.08 -16.77 22.62
CA GLY A 112 -4.38 -17.74 23.47
C GLY A 112 -4.32 -19.16 22.93
N ARG A 113 -4.85 -19.40 21.74
CA ARG A 113 -4.83 -20.68 21.03
C ARG A 113 -4.95 -20.46 19.53
N THR A 114 -4.77 -21.53 18.76
CA THR A 114 -4.98 -21.50 17.30
C THR A 114 -6.45 -21.25 16.97
N ILE A 115 -6.71 -20.41 15.97
CA ILE A 115 -8.03 -20.10 15.45
C ILE A 115 -8.57 -21.30 14.67
N THR A 116 -9.80 -21.69 14.95
CA THR A 116 -10.48 -22.79 14.26
C THR A 116 -11.46 -22.24 13.21
N LEU A 117 -11.92 -23.11 12.30
CA LEU A 117 -12.99 -22.78 11.35
C LEU A 117 -14.30 -22.41 12.05
N GLU A 118 -14.55 -22.99 13.21
CA GLU A 118 -15.72 -22.68 14.03
C GLU A 118 -15.65 -21.27 14.61
N ASP A 119 -14.47 -20.83 15.04
CA ASP A 119 -14.23 -19.46 15.48
C ASP A 119 -14.54 -18.45 14.34
N VAL A 120 -14.07 -18.75 13.13
CA VAL A 120 -14.32 -17.91 11.96
C VAL A 120 -15.82 -17.83 11.66
N SER A 121 -16.52 -18.94 11.69
CA SER A 121 -17.97 -18.98 11.48
C SER A 121 -18.75 -18.20 12.54
N ALA A 122 -18.34 -18.28 13.80
CA ALA A 122 -18.95 -17.53 14.90
C ALA A 122 -18.75 -16.02 14.72
N ILE A 123 -17.55 -15.60 14.36
CA ILE A 123 -17.24 -14.19 14.10
C ILE A 123 -18.07 -13.68 12.93
N LYS A 124 -18.11 -14.40 11.82
CA LYS A 124 -18.89 -14.02 10.64
C LYS A 124 -20.36 -13.86 10.96
N LYS A 125 -20.93 -14.82 11.69
CA LYS A 125 -22.33 -14.78 12.13
C LYS A 125 -22.61 -13.55 12.98
N ARG A 126 -21.74 -13.26 13.94
CA ARG A 126 -21.91 -12.08 14.81
C ARG A 126 -21.77 -10.76 14.02
N MET A 127 -20.85 -10.70 13.09
CA MET A 127 -20.72 -9.54 12.20
C MET A 127 -22.03 -9.30 11.43
N GLN A 128 -22.62 -10.35 10.86
CA GLN A 128 -23.87 -10.23 10.12
C GLN A 128 -25.02 -9.78 11.03
N GLU A 129 -25.11 -10.26 12.27
CA GLU A 129 -26.11 -9.80 13.25
C GLU A 129 -25.95 -8.30 13.55
N ILE A 130 -24.71 -7.82 13.70
CA ILE A 130 -24.44 -6.40 13.92
C ILE A 130 -24.85 -5.56 12.71
N ILE A 131 -24.57 -6.05 11.51
CA ILE A 131 -24.96 -5.38 10.26
C ILE A 131 -26.49 -5.33 10.13
N ASP A 132 -27.17 -6.44 10.38
CA ASP A 132 -28.63 -6.55 10.26
C ASP A 132 -29.36 -5.66 11.28
N LYS A 133 -28.74 -5.42 12.42
CA LYS A 133 -29.27 -4.51 13.44
C LYS A 133 -29.21 -3.03 13.03
N ASN A 134 -28.45 -2.71 12.02
CA ASN A 134 -28.27 -1.35 11.46
C ASN A 134 -27.93 -0.30 12.52
N ILE A 135 -26.82 -0.50 13.21
CA ILE A 135 -26.36 0.36 14.30
C ILE A 135 -25.65 1.59 13.73
N THR A 136 -25.99 2.77 14.22
CA THR A 136 -25.33 4.02 13.82
C THR A 136 -23.87 4.05 14.32
N TYR A 137 -22.96 4.42 13.44
CA TYR A 137 -21.59 4.79 13.81
C TYR A 137 -21.63 6.21 14.40
N ARG A 138 -21.46 6.30 15.71
CA ARG A 138 -21.46 7.59 16.40
C ARG A 138 -20.06 8.15 16.48
N ARG A 139 -19.87 9.38 16.01
CA ARG A 139 -18.63 10.13 16.12
C ARG A 139 -18.74 11.11 17.30
N THR A 140 -17.76 11.06 18.19
CA THR A 140 -17.69 11.96 19.34
C THR A 140 -16.38 12.74 19.31
N GLU A 141 -16.48 14.06 19.36
CA GLU A 141 -15.31 14.95 19.47
C GLU A 141 -15.13 15.36 20.94
N CYS A 142 -13.88 15.32 21.42
CA CYS A 142 -13.54 15.69 22.80
C CYS A 142 -12.09 16.19 22.86
N HIS A 143 -11.70 16.71 24.04
CA HIS A 143 -10.29 16.96 24.30
C HIS A 143 -9.50 15.67 24.23
N THR A 144 -8.29 15.74 23.67
CA THR A 144 -7.42 14.57 23.53
C THR A 144 -7.15 13.89 24.85
N THR A 145 -7.02 14.66 25.95
CA THR A 145 -6.86 14.11 27.32
C THR A 145 -8.02 13.23 27.75
N GLU A 146 -9.25 13.60 27.37
CA GLU A 146 -10.44 12.79 27.65
C GLU A 146 -10.46 11.51 26.82
N ALA A 147 -10.12 11.60 25.54
CA ALA A 147 -10.01 10.41 24.68
C ALA A 147 -8.96 9.43 25.20
N VAL A 148 -7.79 9.93 25.62
CA VAL A 148 -6.73 9.13 26.25
C VAL A 148 -7.26 8.41 27.49
N ARG A 149 -7.99 9.11 28.37
CA ARG A 149 -8.59 8.51 29.55
C ARG A 149 -9.54 7.36 29.19
N ILE A 150 -10.41 7.58 28.23
CA ILE A 150 -11.40 6.58 27.78
C ILE A 150 -10.70 5.35 27.22
N PHE A 151 -9.73 5.53 26.33
CA PHE A 151 -8.99 4.40 25.74
C PHE A 151 -8.12 3.67 26.76
N ASN A 152 -7.54 4.41 27.73
CA ASN A 152 -6.76 3.80 28.78
C ASN A 152 -7.62 2.91 29.70
N GLU A 153 -8.82 3.33 30.05
CA GLU A 153 -9.77 2.55 30.83
C GLU A 153 -10.16 1.23 30.13
N ARG A 154 -10.13 1.24 28.79
CA ARG A 154 -10.45 0.08 27.97
C ARG A 154 -9.23 -0.78 27.60
N GLY A 155 -8.06 -0.45 28.10
CA GLY A 155 -6.83 -1.18 27.85
C GLY A 155 -6.28 -1.06 26.43
N MET A 156 -6.70 -0.03 25.70
CA MET A 156 -6.28 0.22 24.31
C MET A 156 -5.00 1.07 24.30
N THR A 157 -3.89 0.48 24.73
CA THR A 157 -2.61 1.16 24.94
C THR A 157 -2.02 1.74 23.65
N ASP A 158 -2.28 1.11 22.52
CA ASP A 158 -1.87 1.58 21.19
C ASP A 158 -2.49 2.94 20.86
N LYS A 159 -3.78 3.14 21.15
CA LYS A 159 -4.49 4.40 20.97
C LYS A 159 -4.00 5.46 21.96
N VAL A 160 -3.75 5.06 23.19
CA VAL A 160 -3.21 5.97 24.23
C VAL A 160 -1.88 6.56 23.79
N LYS A 161 -0.93 5.73 23.37
CA LYS A 161 0.38 6.18 22.89
C LYS A 161 0.29 7.06 21.65
N LEU A 162 -0.59 6.69 20.71
CA LEU A 162 -0.80 7.48 19.50
C LEU A 162 -1.33 8.87 19.84
N LEU A 163 -2.35 8.98 20.66
CA LEU A 163 -3.01 10.23 20.99
C LEU A 163 -2.15 11.12 21.89
N GLU A 164 -1.42 10.55 22.86
CA GLU A 164 -0.50 11.31 23.71
C GLU A 164 0.65 11.92 22.92
N THR A 165 1.07 11.31 21.84
CA THR A 165 2.19 11.77 21.00
C THR A 165 1.76 12.53 19.75
N SER A 166 0.45 12.68 19.50
CA SER A 166 -0.07 13.34 18.30
C SER A 166 0.06 14.84 18.27
N GLY A 167 0.17 15.47 19.45
CA GLY A 167 0.18 16.93 19.59
C GLY A 167 -1.16 17.61 19.35
N SER A 168 -2.23 16.87 19.12
CA SER A 168 -3.57 17.40 18.91
C SER A 168 -4.27 17.71 20.21
N ILE A 169 -4.99 18.86 20.28
CA ILE A 169 -5.76 19.29 21.44
C ILE A 169 -7.11 18.58 21.46
N TYR A 170 -7.72 18.41 20.29
CA TYR A 170 -9.00 17.75 20.10
C TYR A 170 -8.84 16.47 19.29
N THR A 171 -9.65 15.47 19.64
CA THR A 171 -9.67 14.16 19.00
C THR A 171 -11.11 13.70 18.84
N TYR A 172 -11.41 12.95 17.78
CA TYR A 172 -12.66 12.20 17.71
C TYR A 172 -12.41 10.71 17.76
N TYR A 173 -13.39 10.04 18.34
CA TYR A 173 -13.47 8.59 18.32
C TYR A 173 -14.86 8.15 17.87
N TYR A 174 -14.99 6.88 17.55
CA TYR A 174 -16.25 6.32 17.08
C TYR A 174 -16.78 5.28 18.06
N SER A 175 -18.10 5.15 18.11
CA SER A 175 -18.78 4.11 18.91
C SER A 175 -19.78 3.35 18.06
N LEU A 176 -19.85 2.05 18.29
CA LEU A 176 -20.93 1.15 17.91
C LEU A 176 -21.57 0.64 19.21
N GLU A 177 -22.68 1.25 19.61
CA GLU A 177 -23.25 1.04 20.96
C GLU A 177 -22.20 1.40 22.02
N ASP A 178 -21.82 0.43 22.86
CA ASP A 178 -20.83 0.59 23.93
C ASP A 178 -19.39 0.26 23.51
N THR A 179 -19.20 -0.28 22.31
CA THR A 179 -17.87 -0.56 21.75
C THR A 179 -17.30 0.72 21.15
N ILE A 180 -16.09 1.10 21.55
CA ILE A 180 -15.42 2.28 21.02
C ILE A 180 -14.13 1.91 20.32
N ASP A 181 -13.75 2.73 19.33
CA ASP A 181 -12.49 2.62 18.62
C ASP A 181 -12.09 3.96 18.02
N TYR A 182 -10.86 4.04 17.56
CA TYR A 182 -10.31 5.18 16.85
C TYR A 182 -10.12 4.84 15.39
N TYR A 183 -10.57 5.71 14.49
CA TYR A 183 -10.31 5.60 13.05
C TYR A 183 -9.87 6.94 12.48
N TYR A 184 -8.78 6.91 11.73
CA TYR A 184 -8.28 8.06 11.00
C TYR A 184 -9.02 8.20 9.67
N GLY A 185 -10.18 8.79 9.73
CA GLY A 185 -11.06 9.01 8.59
C GLY A 185 -12.53 8.80 8.92
N ASN A 186 -13.38 8.98 7.91
CA ASN A 186 -14.81 8.82 8.09
C ASN A 186 -15.27 7.37 7.99
N LEU A 187 -16.43 7.10 8.57
CA LEU A 187 -17.10 5.81 8.53
C LEU A 187 -18.46 5.95 7.82
N LEU A 188 -19.09 4.81 7.51
CA LEU A 188 -20.45 4.74 7.00
C LEU A 188 -21.44 5.32 8.02
N PRO A 189 -22.65 5.72 7.57
CA PRO A 189 -23.67 6.22 8.50
C PRO A 189 -24.10 5.19 9.55
N SER A 190 -24.26 3.95 9.13
CA SER A 190 -24.70 2.84 10.00
C SER A 190 -24.21 1.51 9.43
N THR A 191 -24.24 0.46 10.24
CA THR A 191 -23.76 -0.87 9.85
C THR A 191 -24.56 -1.50 8.72
N GLY A 192 -25.83 -1.12 8.56
CA GLY A 192 -26.68 -1.59 7.47
C GLY A 192 -26.23 -1.15 6.08
N PHE A 193 -25.34 -0.17 5.96
CA PHE A 193 -24.74 0.22 4.69
C PHE A 193 -23.70 -0.80 4.17
N ILE A 194 -23.27 -1.76 5.00
CA ILE A 194 -22.38 -2.84 4.59
C ILE A 194 -23.23 -3.91 3.90
N TRP A 195 -23.07 -4.08 2.59
CA TRP A 195 -23.88 -4.99 1.79
C TRP A 195 -23.21 -6.32 1.47
N LEU A 196 -21.90 -6.38 1.50
CA LEU A 196 -21.14 -7.55 1.07
C LEU A 196 -19.81 -7.62 1.79
N PHE A 197 -19.55 -8.74 2.45
CA PHE A 197 -18.27 -9.05 3.07
C PHE A 197 -18.15 -10.55 3.25
N ASP A 198 -16.96 -11.02 3.52
CA ASP A 198 -16.72 -12.36 4.03
C ASP A 198 -15.48 -12.33 4.93
N ILE A 199 -15.35 -13.31 5.79
CA ILE A 199 -14.10 -13.62 6.46
C ILE A 199 -13.83 -15.11 6.28
N VAL A 200 -12.58 -15.43 6.03
CA VAL A 200 -12.14 -16.82 5.89
C VAL A 200 -10.85 -17.00 6.68
N LYS A 201 -10.59 -18.24 7.08
CA LYS A 201 -9.30 -18.58 7.66
C LYS A 201 -8.24 -18.44 6.55
N TYR A 202 -7.17 -17.72 6.84
CA TYR A 202 -6.07 -17.47 5.89
C TYR A 202 -4.75 -17.71 6.61
N TYR A 203 -4.10 -18.85 6.29
CA TYR A 203 -2.92 -19.33 7.03
C TYR A 203 -3.21 -19.39 8.54
N ASP A 204 -2.48 -18.64 9.37
CA ASP A 204 -2.66 -18.61 10.83
C ASP A 204 -3.56 -17.47 11.33
N GLY A 205 -4.15 -16.71 10.43
CA GLY A 205 -5.03 -15.59 10.74
C GLY A 205 -6.34 -15.62 9.97
N LEU A 206 -6.90 -14.43 9.78
CA LEU A 206 -8.14 -14.19 9.05
C LEU A 206 -7.87 -13.35 7.82
N LEU A 207 -8.58 -13.61 6.74
CA LEU A 207 -8.67 -12.70 5.61
C LEU A 207 -10.06 -12.05 5.63
N LEU A 208 -10.06 -10.73 5.79
CA LEU A 208 -11.26 -9.91 5.63
C LEU A 208 -11.43 -9.66 4.14
N ARG A 209 -12.49 -10.24 3.56
CA ARG A 209 -12.80 -10.12 2.14
C ARG A 209 -13.73 -8.94 1.93
N ILE A 210 -13.45 -8.17 0.91
CA ILE A 210 -14.19 -6.94 0.57
C ILE A 210 -14.71 -6.99 -0.86
N PRO A 211 -15.72 -6.17 -1.20
CA PRO A 211 -16.21 -6.09 -2.57
C PRO A 211 -15.13 -5.67 -3.56
N ASN A 212 -15.23 -6.18 -4.77
CA ASN A 212 -14.40 -5.73 -5.88
C ASN A 212 -14.74 -4.27 -6.20
N ARG A 213 -13.72 -3.43 -6.30
CA ARG A 213 -13.89 -1.99 -6.53
C ARG A 213 -14.56 -1.68 -7.87
N GLN A 214 -14.29 -2.47 -8.90
CA GLN A 214 -14.85 -2.28 -10.24
C GLN A 214 -16.21 -2.94 -10.40
N ASN A 215 -16.49 -4.00 -9.66
CA ASN A 215 -17.76 -4.68 -9.60
C ASN A 215 -18.21 -4.87 -8.13
N PRO A 216 -18.81 -3.84 -7.52
CA PRO A 216 -19.14 -3.83 -6.09
C PRO A 216 -20.08 -4.91 -5.59
N ASN A 217 -20.74 -5.65 -6.47
CA ASN A 217 -21.67 -6.72 -6.11
C ASN A 217 -20.97 -8.09 -5.95
N VAL A 218 -19.67 -8.17 -6.19
CA VAL A 218 -18.88 -9.39 -6.13
C VAL A 218 -17.70 -9.20 -5.20
N LEU A 219 -17.39 -10.22 -4.40
CA LEU A 219 -16.19 -10.23 -3.57
C LEU A 219 -14.93 -10.46 -4.44
N GLU A 220 -13.81 -9.92 -3.98
CA GLU A 220 -12.51 -10.28 -4.52
C GLU A 220 -12.20 -11.75 -4.27
N GLU A 221 -11.56 -12.41 -5.24
CA GLU A 221 -11.16 -13.80 -5.11
C GLU A 221 -10.03 -13.97 -4.08
N VAL A 222 -10.03 -15.13 -3.40
CA VAL A 222 -8.98 -15.47 -2.45
C VAL A 222 -7.77 -16.00 -3.21
N VAL A 223 -6.62 -15.33 -3.06
CA VAL A 223 -5.35 -15.73 -3.67
C VAL A 223 -4.36 -16.05 -2.56
N LYS A 224 -3.73 -17.21 -2.65
CA LYS A 224 -2.66 -17.59 -1.72
C LYS A 224 -1.39 -16.81 -2.05
N GLN A 225 -0.92 -16.01 -1.09
CA GLN A 225 0.26 -15.14 -1.24
C GLN A 225 1.24 -15.40 -0.09
N GLU A 226 1.75 -16.62 -0.01
CA GLU A 226 2.63 -17.09 1.07
C GLU A 226 3.91 -16.26 1.19
N LYS A 227 4.56 -15.95 0.07
CA LYS A 227 5.78 -15.15 0.05
C LYS A 227 5.57 -13.74 0.61
N MET A 228 4.47 -13.10 0.23
CA MET A 228 4.13 -11.77 0.75
C MET A 228 3.86 -11.84 2.26
N LEU A 229 3.14 -12.85 2.70
CA LEU A 229 2.85 -13.05 4.13
C LEU A 229 4.13 -13.26 4.93
N ASP A 230 5.07 -14.06 4.42
CA ASP A 230 6.36 -14.32 5.06
C ASP A 230 7.21 -13.04 5.16
N VAL A 231 7.22 -12.21 4.12
CA VAL A 231 7.92 -10.91 4.13
C VAL A 231 7.32 -9.98 5.18
N PHE A 232 6.00 -9.90 5.30
CA PHE A 232 5.36 -9.11 6.34
C PHE A 232 5.70 -9.61 7.74
N LYS A 233 5.70 -10.92 7.96
CA LYS A 233 6.09 -11.53 9.25
C LYS A 233 7.53 -11.20 9.60
N GLU A 234 8.45 -11.26 8.64
CA GLU A 234 9.85 -10.89 8.84
C GLU A 234 9.98 -9.43 9.29
N HIS A 235 9.28 -8.52 8.62
CA HIS A 235 9.30 -7.10 8.98
C HIS A 235 8.63 -6.81 10.32
N LEU A 236 7.56 -7.49 10.65
CA LEU A 236 6.94 -7.39 11.97
C LEU A 236 7.89 -7.84 13.08
N ARG A 237 8.69 -8.88 12.80
CA ARG A 237 9.75 -9.32 13.73
C ARG A 237 10.82 -8.24 13.89
N TRP A 238 11.22 -7.57 12.81
CA TRP A 238 12.17 -6.46 12.88
C TRP A 238 11.63 -5.32 13.72
N ASN A 239 10.36 -4.97 13.54
CA ASN A 239 9.70 -3.95 14.36
C ASN A 239 9.69 -4.36 15.84
N TYR A 240 9.42 -5.62 16.14
CA TYR A 240 9.47 -6.15 17.50
C TYR A 240 10.87 -6.02 18.10
N ILE A 241 11.93 -6.39 17.35
CA ILE A 241 13.32 -6.23 17.77
C ILE A 241 13.63 -4.78 18.11
N MET A 242 13.13 -3.84 17.33
CA MET A 242 13.31 -2.40 17.55
C MET A 242 12.42 -1.81 18.64
N GLY A 243 11.52 -2.59 19.21
CA GLY A 243 10.54 -2.11 20.18
C GLY A 243 9.43 -1.23 19.59
N LEU A 244 9.17 -1.39 18.29
CA LEU A 244 8.16 -0.61 17.56
C LEU A 244 7.00 -1.52 17.14
N SER A 245 5.82 -1.32 17.73
CA SER A 245 4.59 -1.99 17.29
C SER A 245 3.75 -1.06 16.42
N ASN A 246 3.61 0.20 16.81
CA ASN A 246 2.77 1.19 16.17
C ASN A 246 3.44 2.57 16.11
N VAL A 247 2.81 3.49 15.39
CA VAL A 247 3.30 4.87 15.26
C VAL A 247 3.44 5.57 16.61
N GLY A 248 2.59 5.28 17.59
CA GLY A 248 2.74 5.81 18.95
C GLY A 248 4.07 5.45 19.58
N ASP A 249 4.51 4.20 19.45
CA ASP A 249 5.83 3.75 19.91
C ASP A 249 6.95 4.49 19.17
N PHE A 250 6.81 4.65 17.87
CA PHE A 250 7.77 5.37 17.03
C PHE A 250 7.88 6.84 17.44
N ASN A 251 6.76 7.53 17.63
CA ASN A 251 6.73 8.91 18.08
C ASN A 251 7.42 9.08 19.42
N LEU A 252 7.12 8.19 20.36
CA LEU A 252 7.72 8.22 21.70
C LEU A 252 9.23 8.02 21.62
N ALA A 253 9.71 7.08 20.82
CA ALA A 253 11.14 6.85 20.61
C ALA A 253 11.83 8.08 20.03
N CYS A 254 11.20 8.79 19.10
CA CYS A 254 11.72 10.04 18.55
C CYS A 254 11.78 11.15 19.60
N GLU A 255 10.75 11.30 20.42
CA GLU A 255 10.72 12.27 21.53
C GLU A 255 11.81 12.01 22.58
N GLU A 256 12.12 10.75 22.82
CA GLU A 256 13.18 10.31 23.75
C GLU A 256 14.60 10.37 23.15
N GLY A 257 14.74 10.78 21.89
CA GLY A 257 16.04 10.96 21.23
C GLY A 257 16.64 9.67 20.65
N HIS A 258 15.84 8.62 20.43
CA HIS A 258 16.32 7.33 19.93
C HIS A 258 16.24 7.16 18.41
N ALA A 259 15.87 8.21 17.65
CA ALA A 259 15.68 8.12 16.20
C ALA A 259 16.92 7.62 15.46
N THR A 260 18.11 8.10 15.82
CA THR A 260 19.36 7.68 15.18
C THR A 260 19.64 6.21 15.42
N ASP A 261 19.43 5.70 16.63
CA ASP A 261 19.62 4.29 16.95
C ASP A 261 18.65 3.41 16.16
N LEU A 262 17.41 3.82 16.01
CA LEU A 262 16.40 3.11 15.20
C LEU A 262 16.80 3.05 13.73
N ILE A 263 17.28 4.15 13.18
CA ILE A 263 17.76 4.20 11.79
C ILE A 263 18.93 3.22 11.62
N ASN A 264 19.90 3.24 12.51
CA ASN A 264 21.08 2.36 12.44
C ASN A 264 20.68 0.88 12.50
N VAL A 265 19.77 0.51 13.39
CA VAL A 265 19.28 -0.88 13.49
C VAL A 265 18.51 -1.28 12.26
N ALA A 266 17.63 -0.41 11.75
CA ALA A 266 16.86 -0.67 10.54
C ALA A 266 17.79 -0.88 9.32
N GLU A 267 18.79 -0.03 9.16
CA GLU A 267 19.79 -0.15 8.09
C GLU A 267 20.60 -1.44 8.21
N ALA A 268 21.00 -1.81 9.43
CA ALA A 268 21.74 -3.05 9.68
C ALA A 268 20.90 -4.30 9.36
N LEU A 269 19.62 -4.31 9.71
CA LEU A 269 18.70 -5.40 9.37
C LEU A 269 18.51 -5.51 7.86
N GLN A 270 18.37 -4.39 7.16
CA GLN A 270 18.26 -4.35 5.71
C GLN A 270 19.53 -4.86 5.04
N GLU A 271 20.69 -4.40 5.48
CA GLU A 271 21.96 -4.84 4.93
C GLU A 271 22.21 -6.33 5.16
N LYS A 272 21.84 -6.83 6.33
CA LYS A 272 21.90 -8.27 6.64
C LYS A 272 21.04 -9.09 5.69
N LYS A 273 19.84 -8.62 5.35
CA LYS A 273 18.97 -9.26 4.36
C LYS A 273 19.59 -9.27 2.96
N ILE A 274 20.18 -8.15 2.56
CA ILE A 274 20.85 -8.04 1.26
C ILE A 274 22.04 -9.00 1.18
N ALA A 275 22.81 -9.10 2.25
CA ALA A 275 23.93 -10.06 2.34
C ALA A 275 23.45 -11.51 2.22
N GLN A 276 22.34 -11.86 2.85
CA GLN A 276 21.74 -13.20 2.72
C GLN A 276 21.31 -13.50 1.28
N ILE A 277 20.75 -12.52 0.57
CA ILE A 277 20.40 -12.67 -0.85
C ILE A 277 21.64 -12.90 -1.69
N ALA A 278 22.70 -12.13 -1.46
CA ALA A 278 23.97 -12.29 -2.16
C ALA A 278 24.60 -13.68 -1.92
N ASP A 279 24.51 -14.17 -0.70
CA ASP A 279 24.99 -15.51 -0.34
C ASP A 279 24.17 -16.60 -1.04
N ASP A 280 22.86 -16.44 -1.12
CA ASP A 280 21.98 -17.38 -1.83
C ASP A 280 22.33 -17.44 -3.33
N ILE A 281 22.58 -16.29 -3.94
CA ILE A 281 23.00 -16.21 -5.35
C ILE A 281 24.32 -16.95 -5.54
N TYR A 282 25.30 -16.73 -4.68
CA TYR A 282 26.59 -17.41 -4.73
C TYR A 282 26.45 -18.92 -4.56
N ASN A 283 25.68 -19.36 -3.56
CA ASN A 283 25.49 -20.77 -3.24
C ASN A 283 24.80 -21.56 -4.35
N ARG A 284 23.91 -20.93 -5.11
CA ARG A 284 23.31 -21.57 -6.29
C ARG A 284 24.35 -21.93 -7.33
N GLY A 285 25.34 -21.09 -7.53
CA GLY A 285 26.48 -21.37 -8.42
C GLY A 285 27.29 -22.57 -7.98
N GLU A 286 27.56 -22.69 -6.69
CA GLU A 286 28.28 -23.83 -6.12
C GLU A 286 27.50 -25.15 -6.28
N ASN A 287 26.17 -25.11 -6.35
CA ASN A 287 25.31 -26.26 -6.55
C ASN A 287 25.03 -26.56 -8.04
N GLY A 288 25.72 -25.91 -8.96
CA GLY A 288 25.56 -26.12 -10.41
C GLY A 288 24.49 -25.29 -11.09
N ASN A 289 23.74 -24.48 -10.35
CA ASN A 289 22.68 -23.60 -10.86
C ASN A 289 23.12 -22.15 -10.85
N ARG A 290 24.17 -21.84 -11.62
CA ARG A 290 24.75 -20.50 -11.62
C ARG A 290 23.75 -19.44 -12.05
N VAL A 291 23.53 -18.45 -11.20
CA VAL A 291 22.79 -17.24 -11.53
C VAL A 291 23.64 -16.36 -12.44
N LYS A 292 23.15 -16.02 -13.60
CA LYS A 292 23.80 -15.13 -14.57
C LYS A 292 23.12 -13.76 -14.63
N LEU A 293 21.87 -13.72 -14.22
CA LEU A 293 20.99 -12.59 -14.38
C LEU A 293 20.17 -12.36 -13.11
N VAL A 294 20.32 -11.18 -12.52
CA VAL A 294 19.50 -10.70 -11.41
C VAL A 294 18.51 -9.67 -11.93
N LEU A 295 17.23 -9.94 -11.73
CA LEU A 295 16.13 -9.11 -12.20
C LEU A 295 15.49 -8.40 -11.01
N ILE A 296 15.57 -7.09 -10.97
CA ILE A 296 15.03 -6.27 -9.88
C ILE A 296 13.92 -5.40 -10.39
N SER A 297 12.72 -5.65 -9.91
CA SER A 297 11.54 -4.85 -10.21
C SER A 297 10.92 -4.28 -8.95
N GLY A 298 10.00 -3.35 -9.13
CA GLY A 298 9.26 -2.72 -8.06
C GLY A 298 8.68 -1.40 -8.53
N PRO A 299 7.71 -0.86 -7.79
CA PRO A 299 7.08 0.41 -8.15
C PRO A 299 8.02 1.60 -7.97
N SER A 300 7.66 2.72 -8.55
CA SER A 300 8.40 3.98 -8.39
C SER A 300 8.58 4.32 -6.90
N SER A 301 9.74 4.84 -6.54
CA SER A 301 10.11 5.21 -5.16
C SER A 301 10.10 4.04 -4.16
N SER A 302 10.28 2.82 -4.64
CA SER A 302 10.40 1.63 -3.77
C SER A 302 11.81 1.39 -3.25
N GLY A 303 12.82 2.05 -3.83
CA GLY A 303 14.23 1.88 -3.45
C GLY A 303 15.00 0.89 -4.31
N LYS A 304 14.54 0.59 -5.53
CA LYS A 304 15.20 -0.34 -6.46
C LYS A 304 16.67 -0.02 -6.70
N THR A 305 16.96 1.23 -7.01
CA THR A 305 18.33 1.67 -7.34
C THR A 305 19.27 1.54 -6.14
N THR A 306 18.85 1.96 -4.97
CA THR A 306 19.61 1.82 -3.74
C THR A 306 19.84 0.35 -3.40
N PHE A 307 18.80 -0.47 -3.51
CA PHE A 307 18.90 -1.91 -3.29
C PHE A 307 19.89 -2.55 -4.25
N SER A 308 19.80 -2.25 -5.54
CA SER A 308 20.69 -2.76 -6.58
C SER A 308 22.15 -2.44 -6.28
N LYS A 309 22.45 -1.21 -5.88
CA LYS A 309 23.81 -0.79 -5.52
C LYS A 309 24.34 -1.54 -4.29
N ARG A 310 23.51 -1.70 -3.25
CA ARG A 310 23.91 -2.44 -2.05
C ARG A 310 24.09 -3.93 -2.33
N LEU A 311 23.21 -4.54 -3.12
CA LEU A 311 23.35 -5.92 -3.56
C LEU A 311 24.65 -6.13 -4.34
N SER A 312 24.98 -5.19 -5.23
CA SER A 312 26.24 -5.25 -6.00
C SER A 312 27.44 -5.28 -5.08
N VAL A 313 27.47 -4.45 -4.03
CA VAL A 313 28.56 -4.47 -3.04
C VAL A 313 28.67 -5.84 -2.37
N GLN A 314 27.56 -6.42 -1.95
CA GLN A 314 27.55 -7.73 -1.30
C GLN A 314 27.95 -8.86 -2.25
N LEU A 315 27.57 -8.79 -3.53
CA LEU A 315 28.02 -9.75 -4.54
C LEU A 315 29.53 -9.68 -4.74
N MET A 316 30.13 -8.49 -4.74
CA MET A 316 31.58 -8.31 -4.83
C MET A 316 32.29 -8.92 -3.64
N THR A 317 31.73 -8.85 -2.44
CA THR A 317 32.36 -9.52 -1.26
C THR A 317 32.38 -11.03 -1.41
N ASN A 318 31.54 -11.61 -2.23
CA ASN A 318 31.49 -13.03 -2.55
C ASN A 318 32.36 -13.38 -3.77
N GLY A 319 33.14 -12.44 -4.30
CA GLY A 319 34.00 -12.66 -5.46
C GLY A 319 33.32 -12.61 -6.81
N LEU A 320 32.09 -12.17 -6.86
CA LEU A 320 31.33 -12.00 -8.09
C LEU A 320 31.52 -10.58 -8.65
N ARG A 321 31.27 -10.43 -9.94
CA ARG A 321 31.37 -9.12 -10.62
C ARG A 321 30.00 -8.70 -11.13
N PRO A 322 29.26 -7.88 -10.39
CA PRO A 322 27.97 -7.35 -10.85
C PRO A 322 28.19 -6.31 -11.94
N TYR A 323 27.37 -6.39 -12.98
CA TYR A 323 27.33 -5.40 -14.05
C TYR A 323 25.89 -4.92 -14.25
N PRO A 324 25.60 -3.67 -13.92
CA PRO A 324 24.25 -3.13 -14.09
C PRO A 324 23.97 -2.77 -15.55
N ILE A 325 22.83 -3.17 -16.05
CA ILE A 325 22.32 -2.78 -17.37
C ILE A 325 21.05 -1.94 -17.15
N ALA A 326 21.09 -0.69 -17.62
CA ALA A 326 19.93 0.17 -17.58
C ALA A 326 19.02 -0.17 -18.76
N LEU A 327 17.79 -0.62 -18.46
CA LEU A 327 16.81 -0.96 -19.50
C LEU A 327 16.43 0.24 -20.37
N ASP A 328 16.48 1.45 -19.83
CA ASP A 328 16.21 2.70 -20.57
C ASP A 328 17.13 2.86 -21.78
N ASN A 329 18.32 2.30 -21.76
CA ASN A 329 19.23 2.32 -22.90
C ASN A 329 18.73 1.51 -24.09
N TYR A 330 17.74 0.65 -23.86
CA TYR A 330 17.11 -0.15 -24.90
C TYR A 330 15.76 0.40 -25.37
N PHE A 331 15.45 1.65 -25.08
CA PHE A 331 14.28 2.30 -25.65
C PHE A 331 14.37 2.33 -27.18
N VAL A 332 13.22 2.11 -27.81
CA VAL A 332 13.07 2.40 -29.24
C VAL A 332 13.17 3.92 -29.46
N ASN A 333 13.42 4.34 -30.69
CA ASN A 333 13.41 5.75 -31.02
C ASN A 333 12.05 6.36 -30.65
N ARG A 334 12.04 7.65 -30.31
CA ARG A 334 10.84 8.32 -29.79
C ARG A 334 9.63 8.15 -30.72
N GLU A 335 9.84 8.27 -32.02
CA GLU A 335 8.78 8.11 -33.01
C GLU A 335 8.15 6.72 -33.04
N ASP A 336 8.86 5.69 -32.58
CA ASP A 336 8.42 4.30 -32.55
C ASP A 336 7.83 3.92 -31.18
N THR A 337 7.83 4.83 -30.21
CA THR A 337 7.32 4.58 -28.86
C THR A 337 5.80 4.47 -28.90
N PRO A 338 5.20 3.46 -28.19
CA PRO A 338 3.75 3.38 -28.04
C PRO A 338 3.16 4.65 -27.45
N ARG A 339 1.92 4.95 -27.79
CA ARG A 339 1.20 6.11 -27.26
C ARG A 339 0.16 5.66 -26.23
N ASP A 340 -0.02 6.48 -25.21
CA ASP A 340 -1.05 6.27 -24.20
C ASP A 340 -2.44 6.72 -24.70
N ALA A 341 -3.46 6.62 -23.84
CA ALA A 341 -4.83 7.01 -24.16
C ALA A 341 -4.97 8.50 -24.48
N ASN A 342 -4.04 9.34 -24.04
CA ASN A 342 -4.01 10.79 -24.28
C ASN A 342 -3.21 11.17 -25.53
N GLY A 343 -2.63 10.19 -26.23
CA GLY A 343 -1.79 10.40 -27.40
C GLY A 343 -0.35 10.77 -27.10
N ASP A 344 0.07 10.75 -25.83
CA ASP A 344 1.45 11.01 -25.43
C ASP A 344 2.29 9.74 -25.54
N TYR A 345 3.62 9.89 -25.68
CA TYR A 345 4.52 8.74 -25.68
C TYR A 345 4.50 8.02 -24.34
N ASP A 346 4.25 6.72 -24.37
CA ASP A 346 4.16 5.87 -23.20
C ASP A 346 5.49 5.15 -22.95
N TYR A 347 6.40 5.79 -22.21
CA TYR A 347 7.67 5.19 -21.81
C TYR A 347 7.53 4.15 -20.69
N GLU A 348 6.36 4.01 -20.11
CA GLU A 348 6.09 2.96 -19.11
C GLU A 348 5.60 1.65 -19.75
N SER A 349 5.28 1.66 -21.03
CA SER A 349 4.95 0.44 -21.76
C SER A 349 6.17 -0.47 -21.90
N LEU A 350 5.98 -1.79 -21.77
CA LEU A 350 7.01 -2.76 -22.10
C LEU A 350 7.55 -2.58 -23.53
N TYR A 351 6.68 -2.21 -24.46
CA TYR A 351 7.01 -2.04 -25.86
C TYR A 351 7.70 -0.70 -26.20
N ALA A 352 7.91 0.14 -25.19
CA ALA A 352 8.88 1.24 -25.31
C ALA A 352 10.31 0.71 -25.39
N LEU A 353 10.55 -0.51 -24.93
CA LEU A 353 11.83 -1.20 -25.03
C LEU A 353 11.93 -1.95 -26.36
N ASP A 354 13.13 -1.95 -26.93
CA ASP A 354 13.46 -2.82 -28.07
C ASP A 354 13.77 -4.23 -27.57
N LEU A 355 12.73 -5.03 -27.39
CA LEU A 355 12.84 -6.39 -26.85
C LEU A 355 13.72 -7.29 -27.70
N LYS A 356 13.66 -7.14 -29.02
CA LYS A 356 14.45 -7.96 -29.93
C LYS A 356 15.94 -7.66 -29.78
N LYS A 357 16.30 -6.36 -29.79
CA LYS A 357 17.71 -5.95 -29.60
C LYS A 357 18.24 -6.37 -28.24
N PHE A 358 17.46 -6.19 -27.19
CA PHE A 358 17.82 -6.60 -25.85
C PHE A 358 18.08 -8.10 -25.77
N GLU A 359 17.20 -8.92 -26.35
CA GLU A 359 17.34 -10.37 -26.39
C GLU A 359 18.59 -10.80 -27.16
N GLU A 360 18.86 -10.20 -28.32
CA GLU A 360 20.05 -10.46 -29.11
C GLU A 360 21.33 -10.15 -28.34
N ASP A 361 21.38 -8.99 -27.69
CA ASP A 361 22.54 -8.58 -26.89
C ASP A 361 22.73 -9.50 -25.69
N LEU A 362 21.66 -9.84 -24.98
CA LEU A 362 21.72 -10.73 -23.84
C LEU A 362 22.22 -12.13 -24.20
N LYS A 363 21.73 -12.69 -25.30
CA LYS A 363 22.19 -13.98 -25.80
C LYS A 363 23.66 -13.94 -26.19
N ALA A 364 24.10 -12.88 -26.86
CA ALA A 364 25.51 -12.71 -27.25
C ALA A 364 26.42 -12.65 -26.02
N LEU A 365 26.01 -11.87 -25.00
CA LEU A 365 26.76 -11.81 -23.73
C LEU A 365 26.86 -13.17 -23.05
N LEU A 366 25.78 -13.91 -23.00
CA LEU A 366 25.76 -15.25 -22.38
C LEU A 366 26.59 -16.29 -23.13
N ARG A 367 26.87 -16.07 -24.40
CA ARG A 367 27.83 -16.87 -25.20
C ARG A 367 29.27 -16.43 -25.02
N GLY A 368 29.54 -15.38 -24.23
CA GLY A 368 30.86 -14.81 -24.04
C GLY A 368 31.35 -13.88 -25.14
N GLU A 369 30.44 -13.44 -26.00
CA GLU A 369 30.76 -12.50 -27.07
C GLU A 369 30.77 -11.06 -26.56
N GLU A 370 31.56 -10.21 -27.23
CA GLU A 370 31.56 -8.78 -26.97
C GLU A 370 30.42 -8.11 -27.73
N ILE A 371 29.71 -7.21 -27.05
CA ILE A 371 28.64 -6.41 -27.66
C ILE A 371 28.95 -4.93 -27.57
N ASP A 372 28.36 -4.14 -28.46
CA ASP A 372 28.27 -2.70 -28.35
C ASP A 372 27.02 -2.33 -27.55
N LEU A 373 27.20 -1.70 -26.39
CA LEU A 373 26.08 -1.29 -25.55
C LEU A 373 25.37 -0.08 -26.16
N PRO A 374 24.06 -0.15 -26.38
CA PRO A 374 23.31 1.01 -26.80
C PRO A 374 23.14 2.00 -25.64
N SER A 375 22.88 3.24 -25.98
CA SER A 375 22.53 4.31 -25.06
C SER A 375 21.33 5.05 -25.65
N PHE A 376 20.45 5.58 -24.80
CA PHE A 376 19.33 6.38 -25.25
C PHE A 376 19.55 7.84 -24.89
N ASN A 377 19.49 8.72 -25.88
CA ASN A 377 19.59 10.16 -25.69
C ASN A 377 18.19 10.73 -25.48
N PHE A 378 17.86 11.12 -24.23
CA PHE A 378 16.55 11.67 -23.89
C PHE A 378 16.29 13.05 -24.53
N SER A 379 17.32 13.78 -24.88
CA SER A 379 17.18 15.08 -25.53
C SER A 379 16.76 14.96 -27.00
N THR A 380 17.37 14.02 -27.73
CA THR A 380 17.05 13.78 -29.17
C THR A 380 15.96 12.72 -29.35
N GLY A 381 15.73 11.86 -28.34
CA GLY A 381 14.82 10.74 -28.43
C GLY A 381 15.34 9.61 -29.33
N GLN A 382 16.65 9.48 -29.48
CA GLN A 382 17.29 8.54 -30.39
C GLN A 382 18.25 7.61 -29.65
N ARG A 383 18.40 6.39 -30.19
CA ARG A 383 19.42 5.45 -29.77
C ARG A 383 20.78 5.96 -30.28
N GLU A 384 21.79 5.80 -29.45
CA GLU A 384 23.17 6.14 -29.74
C GLU A 384 24.10 5.01 -29.33
N TYR A 385 25.27 4.94 -29.99
CA TYR A 385 26.37 4.06 -29.60
C TYR A 385 27.59 4.93 -29.30
N LYS A 386 27.98 4.94 -28.03
CA LYS A 386 29.09 5.79 -27.53
C LYS A 386 30.44 5.07 -27.52
N GLY A 387 30.50 3.90 -28.12
CA GLY A 387 31.70 3.09 -28.10
C GLY A 387 31.86 2.22 -26.85
N ASP A 388 30.84 2.15 -25.99
CA ASP A 388 30.87 1.28 -24.81
C ASP A 388 30.71 -0.17 -25.25
N LYS A 389 31.69 -0.99 -24.87
CA LYS A 389 31.69 -2.43 -25.18
C LYS A 389 31.60 -3.23 -23.89
N LEU A 390 30.94 -4.36 -23.98
CA LEU A 390 30.80 -5.27 -22.85
C LEU A 390 31.05 -6.71 -23.29
N ARG A 391 31.88 -7.40 -22.49
CA ARG A 391 32.06 -8.84 -22.51
C ARG A 391 31.96 -9.33 -21.10
N ILE A 392 31.28 -10.45 -20.88
CA ILE A 392 31.15 -11.05 -19.56
C ILE A 392 31.89 -12.40 -19.50
N ASP A 393 32.24 -12.80 -18.30
CA ASP A 393 32.84 -14.10 -18.01
C ASP A 393 31.96 -14.88 -16.99
N GLU A 394 32.50 -16.02 -16.53
CA GLU A 394 31.80 -16.90 -15.59
C GLU A 394 31.53 -16.29 -14.22
N HIS A 395 32.27 -15.25 -13.83
CA HIS A 395 32.08 -14.55 -12.53
C HIS A 395 31.20 -13.31 -12.63
N THR A 396 30.82 -12.94 -13.84
CA THR A 396 29.97 -11.77 -14.08
C THR A 396 28.51 -12.09 -13.82
N ILE A 397 27.82 -11.22 -13.09
CA ILE A 397 26.37 -11.26 -12.92
C ILE A 397 25.79 -9.98 -13.51
N LEU A 398 24.89 -10.13 -14.47
CA LEU A 398 24.16 -9.01 -15.05
C LEU A 398 23.00 -8.63 -14.11
N ILE A 399 22.87 -7.35 -13.83
CA ILE A 399 21.78 -6.82 -13.00
C ILE A 399 20.89 -5.93 -13.85
N LEU A 400 19.64 -6.32 -13.99
CA LEU A 400 18.60 -5.56 -14.68
C LEU A 400 17.66 -4.97 -13.65
N GLU A 401 17.53 -3.66 -13.68
CA GLU A 401 16.62 -2.92 -12.81
C GLU A 401 15.59 -2.18 -13.65
N GLY A 402 14.33 -2.31 -13.30
CA GLY A 402 13.25 -1.55 -13.96
C GLY A 402 11.87 -2.11 -13.64
N ILE A 403 10.85 -1.35 -13.99
CA ILE A 403 9.45 -1.74 -13.75
C ILE A 403 9.05 -3.01 -14.50
N HIS A 404 9.71 -3.32 -15.61
CA HIS A 404 9.46 -4.50 -16.45
C HIS A 404 10.45 -5.64 -16.23
N ALA A 405 11.38 -5.51 -15.29
CA ALA A 405 12.47 -6.49 -15.13
C ALA A 405 11.99 -7.92 -14.87
N LEU A 406 10.84 -8.09 -14.19
CA LEU A 406 10.25 -9.40 -13.91
C LEU A 406 9.24 -9.87 -14.98
N ASN A 407 8.99 -9.07 -16.01
CA ASN A 407 8.06 -9.47 -17.07
C ASN A 407 8.65 -10.66 -17.86
N PRO A 408 7.93 -11.79 -17.97
CA PRO A 408 8.43 -12.96 -18.69
C PRO A 408 8.82 -12.69 -20.15
N GLU A 409 8.19 -11.72 -20.79
CA GLU A 409 8.49 -11.35 -22.18
C GLU A 409 9.85 -10.67 -22.36
N LEU A 410 10.46 -10.16 -21.28
CA LEU A 410 11.76 -9.49 -21.34
C LEU A 410 12.90 -10.49 -21.53
N THR A 411 12.86 -11.63 -20.84
CA THR A 411 13.92 -12.65 -20.85
C THR A 411 13.36 -14.07 -21.08
N PRO A 412 12.55 -14.29 -22.14
CA PRO A 412 11.79 -15.53 -22.27
C PRO A 412 12.66 -16.76 -22.50
N GLN A 413 13.86 -16.59 -23.07
CA GLN A 413 14.74 -17.70 -23.46
C GLN A 413 15.86 -17.99 -22.46
N ILE A 414 15.92 -17.23 -21.38
CA ILE A 414 16.90 -17.50 -20.31
C ILE A 414 16.30 -18.51 -19.36
N PRO A 415 16.99 -19.65 -19.09
CA PRO A 415 16.49 -20.64 -18.14
C PRO A 415 16.25 -20.06 -16.75
N ALA A 416 15.17 -20.52 -16.09
CA ALA A 416 14.79 -20.03 -14.77
C ALA A 416 15.89 -20.21 -13.73
N GLU A 417 16.67 -21.28 -13.80
CA GLU A 417 17.80 -21.55 -12.90
C GLU A 417 18.95 -20.55 -13.03
N ASN A 418 19.04 -19.85 -14.17
CA ASN A 418 20.05 -18.82 -14.41
C ASN A 418 19.58 -17.40 -14.01
N LYS A 419 18.35 -17.26 -13.57
CA LYS A 419 17.74 -16.00 -13.15
C LYS A 419 17.52 -15.97 -11.65
N TYR A 420 17.70 -14.80 -11.07
CA TYR A 420 17.29 -14.52 -9.70
C TYR A 420 16.37 -13.32 -9.70
N LYS A 421 15.14 -13.53 -9.30
CA LYS A 421 14.07 -12.52 -9.37
C LYS A 421 13.86 -11.87 -8.02
N ILE A 422 13.91 -10.55 -7.99
CA ILE A 422 13.72 -9.75 -6.78
C ILE A 422 12.65 -8.69 -7.04
N TYR A 423 11.64 -8.65 -6.19
CA TYR A 423 10.66 -7.59 -6.18
C TYR A 423 10.88 -6.71 -4.95
N VAL A 424 11.14 -5.42 -5.18
CA VAL A 424 11.36 -4.45 -4.12
C VAL A 424 10.08 -3.63 -3.93
N SER A 425 9.59 -3.58 -2.71
CA SER A 425 8.44 -2.78 -2.35
C SER A 425 8.73 -2.01 -1.05
N ALA A 426 8.30 -0.76 -1.02
CA ALA A 426 8.33 0.04 0.20
C ALA A 426 7.11 -0.32 1.08
N LEU A 427 7.01 -1.58 1.49
CA LEU A 427 5.92 -2.04 2.35
C LEU A 427 5.96 -1.29 3.68
N THR A 428 4.80 -0.80 4.09
CA THR A 428 4.64 -0.16 5.39
C THR A 428 4.20 -1.21 6.38
N THR A 429 5.10 -1.61 7.26
CA THR A 429 4.85 -2.68 8.24
C THR A 429 4.48 -2.14 9.61
N ILE A 430 4.72 -0.85 9.85
CA ILE A 430 4.23 -0.17 11.04
C ILE A 430 2.81 0.34 10.77
N SER A 431 1.91 0.09 11.71
CA SER A 431 0.53 0.58 11.65
C SER A 431 0.35 1.80 12.53
N LEU A 432 -0.66 2.62 12.23
CA LEU A 432 -1.00 3.78 13.05
C LEU A 432 -1.37 3.31 14.47
N ASP A 433 -2.24 2.32 14.54
CA ASP A 433 -2.57 1.55 15.74
C ASP A 433 -2.98 0.12 15.33
N ASP A 434 -3.46 -0.70 16.27
CA ASP A 434 -3.78 -2.11 15.99
C ASP A 434 -4.87 -2.31 14.94
N HIS A 435 -5.70 -1.30 14.70
CA HIS A 435 -6.84 -1.38 13.77
C HIS A 435 -6.70 -0.45 12.55
N ASN A 436 -5.70 0.42 12.53
CA ASN A 436 -5.46 1.36 11.45
C ASN A 436 -4.09 1.10 10.80
N TRP A 437 -4.12 0.49 9.63
CA TRP A 437 -2.90 0.29 8.83
C TRP A 437 -2.55 1.55 8.04
N ILE A 438 -1.29 1.64 7.60
CA ILE A 438 -0.82 2.70 6.72
C ILE A 438 -0.67 2.15 5.31
N PRO A 439 -1.36 2.70 4.30
CA PRO A 439 -1.21 2.24 2.92
C PRO A 439 0.22 2.40 2.41
N THR A 440 0.72 1.42 1.68
CA THR A 440 2.04 1.47 1.03
C THR A 440 2.17 2.66 0.07
N THR A 441 1.08 3.04 -0.60
CA THR A 441 1.03 4.20 -1.49
C THR A 441 1.34 5.51 -0.77
N ASP A 442 0.89 5.69 0.46
CA ASP A 442 1.17 6.88 1.26
C ASP A 442 2.66 6.97 1.60
N ASN A 443 3.27 5.87 2.00
CA ASN A 443 4.70 5.80 2.25
C ASN A 443 5.51 6.11 0.98
N ARG A 444 5.13 5.54 -0.14
CA ARG A 444 5.78 5.79 -1.44
C ARG A 444 5.65 7.25 -1.86
N LEU A 445 4.51 7.87 -1.63
CA LEU A 445 4.31 9.30 -1.92
C LEU A 445 5.25 10.16 -1.11
N LEU A 446 5.37 9.94 0.20
CA LEU A 446 6.32 10.65 1.06
C LEU A 446 7.76 10.47 0.59
N ARG A 447 8.15 9.25 0.26
CA ARG A 447 9.48 8.94 -0.27
C ARG A 447 9.75 9.67 -1.59
N ARG A 448 8.76 9.73 -2.46
CA ARG A 448 8.87 10.45 -3.75
C ARG A 448 8.99 11.96 -3.54
N ILE A 449 8.22 12.54 -2.64
CA ILE A 449 8.32 13.97 -2.30
C ILE A 449 9.74 14.30 -1.83
N ILE A 450 10.28 13.52 -0.91
CA ILE A 450 11.63 13.72 -0.37
C ILE A 450 12.68 13.57 -1.48
N ARG A 451 12.58 12.54 -2.31
CA ARG A 451 13.51 12.30 -3.42
C ARG A 451 13.48 13.46 -4.42
N ASP A 452 12.30 13.86 -4.85
CA ASP A 452 12.14 14.89 -5.88
C ASP A 452 12.61 16.25 -5.38
N PHE A 453 12.39 16.56 -4.11
CA PHE A 453 12.91 17.76 -3.48
C PHE A 453 14.45 17.76 -3.43
N ASN A 454 15.05 16.67 -2.95
CA ASN A 454 16.49 16.60 -2.74
C ASN A 454 17.31 16.46 -4.03
N TYR A 455 16.79 15.76 -5.03
CA TYR A 455 17.57 15.34 -6.19
C TYR A 455 17.06 15.88 -7.54
N ARG A 456 15.82 16.38 -7.58
CA ARG A 456 15.19 16.85 -8.84
C ARG A 456 14.72 18.29 -8.79
N GLY A 457 14.85 18.96 -7.65
CA GLY A 457 14.48 20.36 -7.48
C GLY A 457 12.99 20.64 -7.54
N TYR A 458 12.13 19.62 -7.32
CA TYR A 458 10.69 19.79 -7.31
C TYR A 458 10.18 20.10 -5.90
N SER A 459 9.18 20.99 -5.80
CA SER A 459 8.44 21.20 -4.56
C SER A 459 7.51 20.00 -4.27
N ALA A 460 7.08 19.85 -3.03
CA ALA A 460 6.10 18.82 -2.66
C ALA A 460 4.82 18.95 -3.49
N ARG A 461 4.35 20.17 -3.73
CA ARG A 461 3.15 20.44 -4.55
C ARG A 461 3.31 19.93 -5.98
N GLU A 462 4.47 20.21 -6.61
CA GLU A 462 4.76 19.72 -7.96
C GLU A 462 4.79 18.21 -8.04
N THR A 463 5.39 17.55 -7.04
CA THR A 463 5.43 16.09 -6.96
C THR A 463 4.03 15.49 -6.80
N ILE A 464 3.21 16.05 -5.90
CA ILE A 464 1.83 15.58 -5.67
C ILE A 464 0.99 15.71 -6.95
N SER A 465 1.15 16.78 -7.70
CA SER A 465 0.40 16.99 -8.95
C SER A 465 0.75 15.98 -10.05
N ARG A 466 1.91 15.32 -9.94
CA ARG A 466 2.39 14.30 -10.88
C ARG A 466 2.19 12.85 -10.38
N TRP A 467 1.72 12.69 -9.14
CA TRP A 467 1.47 11.38 -8.51
C TRP A 467 0.16 10.76 -9.00
#